data_412697ad3437849ccbd86c06ec8c3f07
#
_entry.id   412697ad3437849ccbd86c06ec8c3f07
#
_cell.length_a   1.000
_cell.length_b   1.000
_cell.length_c   1.000
_cell.angle_alpha   90.00
_cell.angle_beta   90.00
_cell.angle_gamma   90.00
#
_symmetry.space_group_name_H-M   'P 1'
#
loop_
_entity.id
_entity.type
_entity.pdbx_description
1 polymer ?
#
loop_
_entity_poly.entity_id
_entity_poly.type
_entity_poly.pdbx_seq_one_letter_code
_entity_poly.pdbx_strand_id
1 'polypeptide(L)'
;GVSRSQFRNNLRDQLLLNRVRDREVGQRFKVSELDIDKYLMEQQSSTSHVLAEVNIAHILLALPEAPGAEQVAAAQAKAQRIVERVRAGEDFSSLARELSQAPDAADGGLFGMRPADRYPQLFTDAVRNLEPNAMVVVRSGAGIHVLKLLEKRFAGAPVTAVAQTRASHILLRPS
;
A
#
# COMPACT_ATOMS: atom_id res chain seq x y z
N GLY A 1 -36.25 40.65 15.06
CA GLY A 1 -36.34 39.51 15.97
C GLY A 1 -37.54 38.65 15.61
N VAL A 2 -37.39 37.33 15.65
CA VAL A 2 -38.44 36.34 15.37
C VAL A 2 -39.49 36.45 16.51
N SER A 3 -40.79 36.53 16.18
CA SER A 3 -41.84 36.61 17.21
C SER A 3 -41.95 35.25 17.94
N ARG A 4 -42.43 35.28 19.20
CA ARG A 4 -42.66 34.06 20.00
C ARG A 4 -43.58 33.05 19.30
N SER A 5 -44.57 33.53 18.54
CA SER A 5 -45.49 32.69 17.79
C SER A 5 -44.78 32.01 16.59
N GLN A 6 -43.95 32.75 15.87
CA GLN A 6 -43.16 32.20 14.76
C GLN A 6 -42.15 31.16 15.25
N PHE A 7 -41.44 31.43 16.34
CA PHE A 7 -40.52 30.46 16.94
C PHE A 7 -41.23 29.17 17.34
N ARG A 8 -42.36 29.25 18.00
CA ARG A 8 -43.15 28.08 18.41
C ARG A 8 -43.68 27.28 17.22
N ASN A 9 -44.12 27.96 16.16
CA ASN A 9 -44.57 27.29 14.94
C ASN A 9 -43.39 26.57 14.22
N ASN A 10 -42.24 27.24 14.06
CA ASN A 10 -41.05 26.63 13.47
C ASN A 10 -40.59 25.40 14.27
N LEU A 11 -40.57 25.48 15.60
CA LEU A 11 -40.18 24.35 16.45
C LEU A 11 -41.19 23.18 16.32
N ARG A 12 -42.49 23.49 16.25
CA ARG A 12 -43.53 22.50 16.02
C ARG A 12 -43.35 21.79 14.67
N ASP A 13 -43.10 22.55 13.63
CA ASP A 13 -42.91 22.02 12.28
C ASP A 13 -41.64 21.16 12.20
N GLN A 14 -40.54 21.57 12.84
CA GLN A 14 -39.33 20.76 12.95
C GLN A 14 -39.56 19.44 13.69
N LEU A 15 -40.31 19.49 14.81
CA LEU A 15 -40.62 18.27 15.57
C LEU A 15 -41.54 17.33 14.79
N LEU A 16 -42.52 17.88 14.03
CA LEU A 16 -43.39 17.08 13.17
C LEU A 16 -42.60 16.44 12.01
N LEU A 17 -41.73 17.18 11.37
CA LEU A 17 -40.85 16.65 10.29
C LEU A 17 -39.92 15.55 10.80
N ASN A 18 -39.32 15.75 11.96
CA ASN A 18 -38.47 14.72 12.57
C ASN A 18 -39.28 13.47 12.92
N ARG A 19 -40.48 13.63 13.49
CA ARG A 19 -41.33 12.50 13.86
C ARG A 19 -41.84 11.72 12.63
N VAL A 20 -42.16 12.43 11.53
CA VAL A 20 -42.50 11.79 10.25
C VAL A 20 -41.32 11.08 9.68
N ARG A 21 -40.11 11.67 9.70
CA ARG A 21 -38.89 11.05 9.23
C ARG A 21 -38.57 9.77 10.03
N ASP A 22 -38.63 9.84 11.36
CA ASP A 22 -38.36 8.67 12.22
C ASP A 22 -39.37 7.55 12.00
N ARG A 23 -40.65 7.91 11.77
CA ARG A 23 -41.70 6.91 11.54
C ARG A 23 -41.65 6.30 10.15
N GLU A 24 -41.44 7.11 9.11
CA GLU A 24 -41.50 6.66 7.71
C GLU A 24 -40.17 6.07 7.21
N VAL A 25 -39.05 6.59 7.70
CA VAL A 25 -37.72 6.16 7.27
C VAL A 25 -37.15 5.12 8.25
N GLY A 26 -37.18 5.38 9.56
CA GLY A 26 -36.58 4.49 10.57
C GLY A 26 -37.27 3.13 10.69
N GLN A 27 -38.56 3.02 10.36
CA GLN A 27 -39.29 1.74 10.39
C GLN A 27 -39.20 0.95 9.08
N ARG A 28 -38.88 1.58 7.96
CA ARG A 28 -38.76 0.92 6.65
C ARG A 28 -37.37 0.36 6.38
N PHE A 29 -36.34 0.89 7.02
CA PHE A 29 -34.98 0.42 6.87
C PHE A 29 -34.54 -0.30 8.16
N LYS A 30 -34.87 -1.58 8.25
CA LYS A 30 -34.24 -2.47 9.20
C LYS A 30 -33.02 -3.06 8.53
N VAL A 31 -31.84 -2.62 8.95
CA VAL A 31 -30.58 -3.28 8.57
C VAL A 31 -30.57 -4.63 9.28
N SER A 32 -30.61 -5.71 8.51
CA SER A 32 -30.48 -7.06 9.06
C SER A 32 -29.01 -7.40 9.32
N GLU A 33 -28.75 -8.35 10.21
CA GLU A 33 -27.38 -8.86 10.40
C GLU A 33 -26.77 -9.35 9.10
N LEU A 34 -27.59 -9.94 8.22
CA LEU A 34 -27.18 -10.37 6.88
C LEU A 34 -26.73 -9.21 5.97
N ASP A 35 -27.36 -8.04 6.09
CA ASP A 35 -26.95 -6.85 5.34
C ASP A 35 -25.64 -6.29 5.89
N ILE A 36 -25.44 -6.37 7.20
CA ILE A 36 -24.17 -5.99 7.86
C ILE A 36 -23.06 -6.95 7.42
N ASP A 37 -23.28 -8.26 7.47
CA ASP A 37 -22.32 -9.25 7.04
C ASP A 37 -21.97 -9.12 5.56
N LYS A 38 -22.97 -8.88 4.71
CA LYS A 38 -22.76 -8.63 3.29
C LYS A 38 -21.95 -7.37 3.04
N TYR A 39 -22.26 -6.28 3.74
CA TYR A 39 -21.50 -5.03 3.66
C TYR A 39 -20.07 -5.21 4.15
N LEU A 40 -19.86 -5.93 5.24
CA LEU A 40 -18.53 -6.24 5.75
C LEU A 40 -17.73 -7.11 4.78
N MET A 41 -18.36 -8.12 4.16
CA MET A 41 -17.75 -8.93 3.11
C MET A 41 -17.40 -8.09 1.85
N GLU A 42 -18.28 -7.23 1.41
CA GLU A 42 -18.03 -6.33 0.28
C GLU A 42 -16.93 -5.31 0.60
N GLN A 43 -16.91 -4.75 1.80
CA GLN A 43 -15.86 -3.87 2.29
C GLN A 43 -14.51 -4.61 2.38
N GLN A 44 -14.49 -5.81 2.95
CA GLN A 44 -13.28 -6.63 3.02
C GLN A 44 -12.76 -7.02 1.64
N SER A 45 -13.64 -7.39 0.71
CA SER A 45 -13.25 -7.75 -0.65
C SER A 45 -12.77 -6.53 -1.46
N SER A 46 -13.37 -5.36 -1.29
CA SER A 46 -12.95 -4.14 -1.97
C SER A 46 -11.67 -3.54 -1.36
N THR A 47 -11.51 -3.61 -0.03
CA THR A 47 -10.34 -3.08 0.67
C THR A 47 -9.14 -4.04 0.60
N SER A 48 -9.39 -5.35 0.49
CA SER A 48 -8.33 -6.36 0.38
C SER A 48 -7.52 -6.27 -0.92
N HIS A 49 -7.97 -5.46 -1.89
CA HIS A 49 -7.23 -5.21 -3.14
C HIS A 49 -6.44 -3.91 -3.14
N VAL A 50 -6.59 -3.05 -2.13
CA VAL A 50 -5.81 -1.82 -2.02
C VAL A 50 -4.49 -2.13 -1.33
N LEU A 51 -3.40 -2.03 -2.07
CA LEU A 51 -2.05 -2.19 -1.54
C LEU A 51 -1.77 -1.04 -0.55
N ALA A 52 -1.67 -1.34 0.73
CA ALA A 52 -1.47 -0.35 1.78
C ALA A 52 0.01 -0.10 2.05
N GLU A 53 0.76 -1.16 2.26
CA GLU A 53 2.19 -1.09 2.52
C GLU A 53 2.93 -2.14 1.68
N VAL A 54 4.15 -1.81 1.30
CA VAL A 54 4.98 -2.69 0.48
C VAL A 54 6.45 -2.52 0.85
N ASN A 55 7.17 -3.64 0.85
CA ASN A 55 8.61 -3.70 0.98
C ASN A 55 9.20 -4.21 -0.34
N ILE A 56 9.92 -3.34 -1.03
CA ILE A 56 10.51 -3.60 -2.34
C ILE A 56 12.02 -3.46 -2.25
N ALA A 57 12.73 -4.39 -2.84
CA ALA A 57 14.13 -4.21 -3.18
C ALA A 57 14.27 -3.83 -4.66
N HIS A 58 15.21 -2.96 -4.97
CA HIS A 58 15.30 -2.27 -6.26
C HIS A 58 16.72 -2.25 -6.81
N ILE A 59 16.86 -2.49 -8.12
CA ILE A 59 18.10 -2.27 -8.89
C ILE A 59 17.74 -1.37 -10.08
N LEU A 60 18.47 -0.30 -10.27
CA LEU A 60 18.35 0.60 -11.42
C LEU A 60 19.53 0.40 -12.39
N LEU A 61 19.21 0.13 -13.63
CA LEU A 61 20.11 0.22 -14.76
C LEU A 61 19.76 1.49 -15.53
N ALA A 62 20.48 2.57 -15.25
CA ALA A 62 20.18 3.88 -15.82
C ALA A 62 20.36 3.90 -17.35
N LEU A 63 19.50 4.65 -18.01
CA LEU A 63 19.60 4.95 -19.44
C LEU A 63 19.69 6.47 -19.64
N PRO A 64 20.35 6.96 -20.68
CA PRO A 64 20.34 8.38 -21.03
C PRO A 64 18.94 8.84 -21.42
N GLU A 65 18.69 10.15 -21.45
CA GLU A 65 17.37 10.72 -21.76
C GLU A 65 16.81 10.29 -23.13
N ALA A 66 17.68 10.04 -24.11
CA ALA A 66 17.32 9.55 -25.44
C ALA A 66 18.11 8.29 -25.80
N PRO A 67 17.77 7.12 -25.18
CA PRO A 67 18.53 5.90 -25.40
C PRO A 67 18.25 5.33 -26.80
N GLY A 68 19.30 4.90 -27.49
CA GLY A 68 19.15 4.12 -28.71
C GLY A 68 18.54 2.74 -28.44
N ALA A 69 17.94 2.13 -29.46
CA ALA A 69 17.32 0.82 -29.33
C ALA A 69 18.30 -0.26 -28.81
N GLU A 70 19.55 -0.20 -29.22
CA GLU A 70 20.59 -1.12 -28.79
C GLU A 70 20.93 -0.96 -27.31
N GLN A 71 20.99 0.27 -26.78
CA GLN A 71 21.23 0.55 -25.37
C GLN A 71 20.10 0.02 -24.50
N VAL A 72 18.86 0.20 -24.94
CA VAL A 72 17.67 -0.34 -24.26
C VAL A 72 17.72 -1.87 -24.24
N ALA A 73 18.01 -2.51 -25.37
CA ALA A 73 18.12 -3.98 -25.47
C ALA A 73 19.24 -4.53 -24.58
N ALA A 74 20.39 -3.86 -24.55
CA ALA A 74 21.51 -4.25 -23.70
C ALA A 74 21.16 -4.13 -22.20
N ALA A 75 20.52 -3.03 -21.78
CA ALA A 75 20.08 -2.86 -20.40
C ALA A 75 19.00 -3.89 -20.01
N GLN A 76 18.08 -4.20 -20.92
CA GLN A 76 17.05 -5.21 -20.71
C GLN A 76 17.64 -6.62 -20.58
N ALA A 77 18.63 -6.99 -21.43
CA ALA A 77 19.36 -8.22 -21.32
C ALA A 77 20.15 -8.32 -19.99
N LYS A 78 20.74 -7.20 -19.53
CA LYS A 78 21.43 -7.13 -18.24
C LYS A 78 20.44 -7.32 -17.09
N ALA A 79 19.25 -6.72 -17.13
CA ALA A 79 18.20 -6.92 -16.13
C ALA A 79 17.74 -8.37 -16.05
N GLN A 80 17.56 -9.04 -17.18
CA GLN A 80 17.22 -10.47 -17.23
C GLN A 80 18.29 -11.35 -16.59
N ARG A 81 19.56 -11.09 -16.87
CA ARG A 81 20.67 -11.80 -16.23
C ARG A 81 20.68 -11.62 -14.71
N ILE A 82 20.35 -10.43 -14.21
CA ILE A 82 20.23 -10.19 -12.77
C ILE A 82 19.11 -11.07 -12.19
N VAL A 83 17.94 -11.13 -12.83
CA VAL A 83 16.83 -11.98 -12.41
C VAL A 83 17.25 -13.46 -12.39
N GLU A 84 17.99 -13.93 -13.40
CA GLU A 84 18.48 -15.30 -13.48
C GLU A 84 19.50 -15.60 -12.36
N ARG A 85 20.45 -14.70 -12.09
CA ARG A 85 21.43 -14.82 -11.00
C ARG A 85 20.73 -14.94 -9.64
N VAL A 86 19.71 -14.09 -9.38
CA VAL A 86 18.94 -14.17 -8.13
C VAL A 86 18.14 -15.47 -8.03
N ARG A 87 17.56 -15.94 -9.13
CA ARG A 87 16.87 -17.24 -9.18
C ARG A 87 17.81 -18.42 -8.95
N ALA A 88 19.06 -18.28 -9.35
CA ALA A 88 20.11 -19.26 -9.08
C ALA A 88 20.63 -19.25 -7.63
N GLY A 89 20.10 -18.34 -6.79
CA GLY A 89 20.42 -18.26 -5.35
C GLY A 89 21.38 -17.14 -4.96
N GLU A 90 21.75 -16.27 -5.90
CA GLU A 90 22.60 -15.13 -5.59
C GLU A 90 21.83 -14.04 -4.82
N ASP A 91 22.50 -13.40 -3.86
CA ASP A 91 21.85 -12.40 -3.02
C ASP A 91 21.53 -11.12 -3.79
N PHE A 92 20.27 -10.72 -3.77
CA PHE A 92 19.78 -9.51 -4.46
C PHE A 92 20.50 -8.25 -3.97
N SER A 93 20.74 -8.14 -2.66
CA SER A 93 21.36 -6.95 -2.09
C SER A 93 22.82 -6.80 -2.51
N SER A 94 23.52 -7.91 -2.69
CA SER A 94 24.88 -7.93 -3.23
C SER A 94 24.92 -7.47 -4.68
N LEU A 95 23.97 -7.95 -5.49
CA LEU A 95 23.82 -7.51 -6.88
C LEU A 95 23.40 -6.03 -6.99
N ALA A 96 22.58 -5.56 -6.06
CA ALA A 96 22.20 -4.16 -6.02
C ALA A 96 23.43 -3.26 -5.74
N ARG A 97 24.28 -3.64 -4.78
CA ARG A 97 25.53 -2.90 -4.50
C ARG A 97 26.50 -2.91 -5.67
N GLU A 98 26.56 -4.01 -6.41
CA GLU A 98 27.49 -4.18 -7.55
C GLU A 98 27.00 -3.46 -8.81
N LEU A 99 25.72 -3.56 -9.12
CA LEU A 99 25.19 -3.25 -10.44
C LEU A 99 24.19 -2.10 -10.50
N SER A 100 23.59 -1.70 -9.36
CA SER A 100 22.59 -0.65 -9.33
C SER A 100 23.24 0.72 -9.44
N GLN A 101 22.60 1.57 -10.23
CA GLN A 101 22.94 2.99 -10.36
C GLN A 101 21.96 3.89 -9.61
N ALA A 102 21.13 3.31 -8.76
CA ALA A 102 20.22 4.05 -7.88
C ALA A 102 20.96 4.57 -6.63
N PRO A 103 20.48 5.66 -6.01
CA PRO A 103 21.06 6.20 -4.78
C PRO A 103 21.09 5.19 -3.61
N ASP A 104 20.12 4.27 -3.59
CA ASP A 104 19.94 3.21 -2.59
C ASP A 104 20.82 1.96 -2.84
N ALA A 105 21.67 1.97 -3.87
CA ALA A 105 22.56 0.85 -4.19
C ALA A 105 23.46 0.44 -3.02
N ALA A 106 24.00 1.41 -2.28
CA ALA A 106 24.86 1.19 -1.12
C ALA A 106 24.15 0.40 0.00
N ASP A 107 22.84 0.61 0.16
CA ASP A 107 21.98 -0.08 1.12
C ASP A 107 21.44 -1.42 0.59
N GLY A 108 21.98 -1.90 -0.55
CA GLY A 108 21.54 -3.13 -1.20
C GLY A 108 20.19 -3.00 -1.90
N GLY A 109 19.78 -1.78 -2.25
CA GLY A 109 18.52 -1.50 -2.92
C GLY A 109 17.28 -1.72 -2.04
N LEU A 110 17.43 -1.75 -0.72
CA LEU A 110 16.37 -2.03 0.23
C LEU A 110 15.68 -0.73 0.67
N PHE A 111 14.38 -0.60 0.39
CA PHE A 111 13.61 0.55 0.86
C PHE A 111 12.94 0.35 2.23
N GLY A 112 12.84 -0.90 2.70
CA GLY A 112 12.05 -1.25 3.88
C GLY A 112 10.54 -1.18 3.64
N MET A 113 9.77 -1.53 4.67
CA MET A 113 8.31 -1.44 4.61
C MET A 113 7.86 0.02 4.59
N ARG A 114 7.11 0.43 3.57
CA ARG A 114 6.60 1.80 3.42
C ARG A 114 5.18 1.78 2.87
N PRO A 115 4.39 2.83 3.15
CA PRO A 115 3.10 3.04 2.49
C PRO A 115 3.25 3.02 0.97
N ALA A 116 2.31 2.38 0.28
CA ALA A 116 2.37 2.20 -1.18
C ALA A 116 2.35 3.52 -1.95
N ASP A 117 1.72 4.56 -1.39
CA ASP A 117 1.67 5.92 -1.94
C ASP A 117 3.03 6.65 -1.94
N ARG A 118 4.02 6.12 -1.20
CA ARG A 118 5.40 6.65 -1.18
C ARG A 118 6.27 6.11 -2.30
N TYR A 119 5.77 5.18 -3.09
CA TYR A 119 6.45 4.64 -4.25
C TYR A 119 5.89 5.23 -5.55
N PRO A 120 6.70 5.29 -6.63
CA PRO A 120 6.16 5.57 -7.96
C PRO A 120 5.03 4.59 -8.31
N GLN A 121 3.96 5.09 -8.93
CA GLN A 121 2.81 4.25 -9.30
C GLN A 121 3.22 3.07 -10.18
N LEU A 122 4.21 3.27 -11.08
CA LEU A 122 4.79 2.20 -11.90
C LEU A 122 5.26 1.01 -11.06
N PHE A 123 5.85 1.25 -9.88
CA PHE A 123 6.37 0.19 -9.01
C PHE A 123 5.23 -0.52 -8.29
N THR A 124 4.30 0.23 -7.72
CA THR A 124 3.15 -0.34 -7.00
C THR A 124 2.25 -1.15 -7.92
N ASP A 125 2.01 -0.70 -9.14
CA ASP A 125 1.24 -1.44 -10.14
C ASP A 125 1.95 -2.73 -10.56
N ALA A 126 3.27 -2.65 -10.76
CA ALA A 126 4.07 -3.82 -11.15
C ALA A 126 4.13 -4.91 -10.07
N VAL A 127 4.17 -4.52 -8.78
CA VAL A 127 4.29 -5.50 -7.68
C VAL A 127 2.96 -5.94 -7.07
N ARG A 128 1.87 -5.26 -7.37
CA ARG A 128 0.54 -5.51 -6.78
C ARG A 128 0.14 -6.98 -6.82
N ASN A 129 0.32 -7.63 -7.97
CA ASN A 129 -0.09 -9.01 -8.22
C ASN A 129 1.06 -10.03 -8.05
N LEU A 130 2.26 -9.57 -7.64
CA LEU A 130 3.38 -10.47 -7.41
C LEU A 130 3.25 -11.19 -6.08
N GLU A 131 3.73 -12.43 -6.02
CA GLU A 131 3.95 -13.12 -4.75
C GLU A 131 5.23 -12.64 -4.05
N PRO A 132 5.33 -12.75 -2.73
CA PRO A 132 6.56 -12.47 -2.01
C PRO A 132 7.76 -13.22 -2.60
N ASN A 133 8.89 -12.54 -2.69
CA ASN A 133 10.13 -12.96 -3.36
C ASN A 133 10.08 -13.04 -4.90
N ALA A 134 8.94 -12.76 -5.53
CA ALA A 134 8.88 -12.63 -6.98
C ALA A 134 9.55 -11.32 -7.46
N MET A 135 10.01 -11.34 -8.69
CA MET A 135 10.71 -10.23 -9.33
C MET A 135 10.00 -9.83 -10.62
N VAL A 136 10.07 -8.55 -10.92
CA VAL A 136 9.58 -7.98 -12.18
C VAL A 136 10.58 -6.95 -12.71
N VAL A 137 10.68 -6.88 -14.03
CA VAL A 137 11.47 -5.87 -14.73
C VAL A 137 10.52 -4.85 -15.33
N VAL A 138 10.73 -3.57 -15.01
CA VAL A 138 9.93 -2.46 -15.53
C VAL A 138 10.82 -1.40 -16.13
N ARG A 139 10.29 -0.63 -17.08
CA ARG A 139 10.99 0.47 -17.73
C ARG A 139 10.38 1.81 -17.35
N SER A 140 11.22 2.76 -17.01
CA SER A 140 10.85 4.17 -16.81
C SER A 140 11.67 5.10 -17.70
N GLY A 141 11.48 6.41 -17.56
CA GLY A 141 12.35 7.41 -18.19
C GLY A 141 13.78 7.39 -17.65
N ALA A 142 14.01 6.94 -16.43
CA ALA A 142 15.33 6.84 -15.81
C ALA A 142 16.12 5.59 -16.25
N GLY A 143 15.44 4.56 -16.76
CA GLY A 143 16.09 3.33 -17.16
C GLY A 143 15.26 2.07 -16.95
N ILE A 144 15.95 0.94 -16.80
CA ILE A 144 15.36 -0.36 -16.50
C ILE A 144 15.49 -0.63 -15.01
N HIS A 145 14.38 -1.00 -14.39
CA HIS A 145 14.31 -1.33 -12.98
C HIS A 145 14.04 -2.82 -12.78
N VAL A 146 14.82 -3.45 -11.92
CA VAL A 146 14.52 -4.78 -11.42
C VAL A 146 13.97 -4.62 -10.02
N LEU A 147 12.72 -4.99 -9.81
CA LEU A 147 12.02 -4.93 -8.54
C LEU A 147 11.85 -6.34 -7.99
N LYS A 148 12.16 -6.53 -6.72
CA LYS A 148 11.85 -7.74 -5.97
C LYS A 148 10.89 -7.39 -4.85
N LEU A 149 9.73 -8.02 -4.85
CA LEU A 149 8.77 -7.88 -3.76
C LEU A 149 9.24 -8.72 -2.57
N LEU A 150 9.46 -8.09 -1.43
CA LEU A 150 9.82 -8.78 -0.19
C LEU A 150 8.58 -9.07 0.65
N GLU A 151 7.74 -8.06 0.86
CA GLU A 151 6.49 -8.15 1.63
C GLU A 151 5.46 -7.16 1.09
N LYS A 152 4.18 -7.49 1.20
CA LYS A 152 3.08 -6.58 0.91
C LYS A 152 1.95 -6.74 1.91
N ARG A 153 1.25 -5.65 2.19
CA ARG A 153 0.05 -5.62 3.04
C ARG A 153 -1.06 -4.87 2.33
N PHE A 154 -2.24 -5.45 2.38
CA PHE A 154 -3.44 -4.82 1.83
C PHE A 154 -4.20 -4.08 2.93
N ALA A 155 -4.87 -2.99 2.57
CA ALA A 155 -5.76 -2.29 3.49
C ALA A 155 -6.91 -3.21 3.91
N GLY A 156 -7.28 -3.18 5.20
CA GLY A 156 -8.35 -4.05 5.72
C GLY A 156 -7.98 -5.52 5.91
N ALA A 157 -6.76 -5.93 5.61
CA ALA A 157 -6.29 -7.25 6.03
C ALA A 157 -6.33 -7.32 7.58
N PRO A 158 -6.86 -8.41 8.17
CA PRO A 158 -6.84 -8.56 9.60
C PRO A 158 -5.39 -8.45 10.08
N VAL A 159 -5.15 -7.53 11.02
CA VAL A 159 -3.84 -7.39 11.64
C VAL A 159 -3.59 -8.71 12.37
N THR A 160 -2.88 -9.62 11.75
CA THR A 160 -2.39 -10.83 12.40
C THR A 160 -1.68 -10.37 13.67
N ALA A 161 -2.13 -10.84 14.81
CA ALA A 161 -1.77 -10.38 16.13
C ALA A 161 -0.34 -9.83 16.22
N VAL A 162 -0.21 -8.52 16.40
CA VAL A 162 1.08 -7.91 16.70
C VAL A 162 1.48 -8.45 18.06
N ALA A 163 2.51 -9.28 18.12
CA ALA A 163 3.10 -9.72 19.37
C ALA A 163 3.59 -8.48 20.11
N GLN A 164 2.80 -8.00 21.08
CA GLN A 164 3.21 -6.92 21.96
C GLN A 164 4.12 -7.49 23.05
N THR A 165 5.39 -7.15 23.00
CA THR A 165 6.32 -7.47 24.09
C THR A 165 6.26 -6.36 25.12
N ARG A 166 5.78 -6.70 26.32
CA ARG A 166 5.84 -5.80 27.47
C ARG A 166 7.18 -6.02 28.17
N ALA A 167 8.11 -5.08 27.99
CA ALA A 167 9.40 -5.10 28.67
C ALA A 167 9.42 -4.13 29.85
N SER A 168 9.93 -4.58 30.98
CA SER A 168 10.23 -3.74 32.12
C SER A 168 11.74 -3.75 32.34
N HIS A 169 12.34 -2.57 32.63
CA HIS A 169 13.75 -2.49 32.94
C HIS A 169 13.97 -1.72 34.24
N ILE A 170 15.02 -2.08 34.97
CA ILE A 170 15.47 -1.38 36.16
C ILE A 170 16.86 -0.84 35.85
N LEU A 171 17.03 0.49 35.95
CA LEU A 171 18.32 1.14 35.81
C LEU A 171 18.92 1.35 37.21
N LEU A 172 20.03 0.68 37.52
CA LEU A 172 20.83 0.93 38.72
C LEU A 172 21.95 1.88 38.33
N ARG A 173 22.01 3.04 39.02
CA ARG A 173 23.13 3.97 38.89
C ARG A 173 24.14 3.64 39.99
N PRO A 174 25.41 3.42 39.68
CA PRO A 174 26.43 3.32 40.70
C PRO A 174 26.59 4.68 41.43
N SER A 175 26.66 4.65 42.72
CA SER A 175 26.92 5.83 43.60
C SER A 175 28.36 6.29 43.51
#